data_28e69a93698c2e23217f8cb01a5e4dd3
#
_entry.id   28e69a93698c2e23217f8cb01a5e4dd3
#
_cell.length_a   1.000
_cell.length_b   1.000
_cell.length_c   1.000
_cell.angle_alpha   90.00
_cell.angle_beta   90.00
_cell.angle_gamma   90.00
#
_symmetry.space_group_name_H-M   'P 1'
#
loop_
_entity.id
_entity.type
_entity.pdbx_description
1 polymer ?
#
loop_
_entity_poly.entity_id
_entity_poly.type
_entity_poly.pdbx_seq_one_letter_code
_entity_poly.pdbx_strand_id
1 'polypeptide(L)'
;MMGLTYQMKMKIPFDMADMNGHIKLPDVILLSLQVSGMQSIELGVSDKAILEEHNLVWIITDYDIEVVRLPRFAEEITIETEALSYNRLFCYRRFTIYDEAGQELIHMMATFVLMDRDSRKVHAVEPEILAPYQSEFSKMALSLTPSSIDCIPETCRESKITSGSLI
;
A
#
# COMPACT_ATOMS: atom_id res chain seq x y z
N MET A 1 -16.25 10.64 -8.99
CA MET A 1 -16.05 11.28 -7.68
C MET A 1 -14.78 10.72 -7.08
N MET A 2 -14.02 11.52 -6.37
CA MET A 2 -12.83 11.05 -5.67
C MET A 2 -13.27 10.40 -4.35
N GLY A 3 -12.55 9.37 -3.91
CA GLY A 3 -12.77 8.77 -2.59
C GLY A 3 -12.45 9.74 -1.45
N LEU A 4 -12.80 9.36 -0.22
CA LEU A 4 -12.43 10.15 0.96
C LEU A 4 -10.92 10.08 1.20
N THR A 5 -10.29 11.25 1.28
CA THR A 5 -8.89 11.36 1.69
C THR A 5 -8.75 11.36 3.21
N TYR A 6 -7.67 10.77 3.69
CA TYR A 6 -7.29 10.82 5.10
C TYR A 6 -5.80 11.16 5.20
N GLN A 7 -5.46 12.05 6.12
CA GLN A 7 -4.09 12.52 6.29
C GLN A 7 -3.62 12.37 7.73
N MET A 8 -2.37 12.02 7.90
CA MET A 8 -1.70 11.98 9.20
C MET A 8 -0.31 12.59 9.11
N LYS A 9 -0.01 13.48 10.06
CA LYS A 9 1.34 14.04 10.24
C LYS A 9 2.13 13.20 11.22
N MET A 10 3.40 12.97 10.90
CA MET A 10 4.31 12.25 11.78
C MET A 10 5.75 12.65 11.55
N LYS A 11 6.60 12.37 12.53
CA LYS A 11 8.06 12.46 12.38
C LYS A 11 8.63 11.08 12.15
N ILE A 12 9.63 11.00 11.27
CA ILE A 12 10.32 9.74 11.01
C ILE A 12 11.06 9.30 12.27
N PRO A 13 10.71 8.14 12.86
CA PRO A 13 11.35 7.64 14.06
C PRO A 13 12.75 7.09 13.78
N PHE A 14 13.58 7.07 14.82
CA PHE A 14 14.98 6.67 14.71
C PHE A 14 15.17 5.23 14.20
N ASP A 15 14.36 4.30 14.68
CA ASP A 15 14.43 2.87 14.35
C ASP A 15 14.05 2.53 12.91
N MET A 16 13.36 3.44 12.22
CA MET A 16 13.02 3.30 10.80
C MET A 16 14.07 3.89 9.87
N ALA A 17 15.06 4.61 10.41
CA ALA A 17 16.13 5.18 9.60
C ALA A 17 17.29 4.18 9.38
N ASP A 18 17.90 4.27 8.20
CA ASP A 18 19.12 3.55 7.87
C ASP A 18 20.37 4.29 8.41
N MET A 19 21.55 3.74 8.15
CA MET A 19 22.82 4.34 8.58
C MET A 19 23.13 5.72 7.95
N ASN A 20 22.44 6.08 6.86
CA ASN A 20 22.55 7.39 6.21
C ASN A 20 21.48 8.37 6.69
N GLY A 21 20.63 7.94 7.62
CA GLY A 21 19.55 8.73 8.17
C GLY A 21 18.30 8.82 7.29
N HIS A 22 18.18 7.99 6.25
CA HIS A 22 16.98 7.92 5.43
C HIS A 22 16.05 6.81 5.92
N ILE A 23 14.74 7.01 5.79
CA ILE A 23 13.79 5.95 6.08
C ILE A 23 14.00 4.78 5.11
N LYS A 24 13.89 3.56 5.61
CA LYS A 24 13.93 2.36 4.79
C LYS A 24 12.60 2.19 4.04
N LEU A 25 12.65 1.81 2.76
CA LEU A 25 11.44 1.67 1.93
C LEU A 25 10.38 0.73 2.52
N PRO A 26 10.70 -0.43 3.12
CA PRO A 26 9.70 -1.25 3.79
C PRO A 26 8.96 -0.52 4.91
N ASP A 27 9.64 0.36 5.65
CA ASP A 27 9.03 1.12 6.74
C ASP A 27 8.09 2.21 6.21
N VAL A 28 8.35 2.78 5.02
CA VAL A 28 7.41 3.66 4.32
C VAL A 28 6.08 2.94 4.07
N ILE A 29 6.14 1.70 3.60
CA ILE A 29 4.94 0.88 3.35
C ILE A 29 4.19 0.66 4.67
N LEU A 30 4.89 0.29 5.74
CA LEU A 30 4.27 0.07 7.06
C LEU A 30 3.58 1.31 7.61
N LEU A 31 4.22 2.49 7.52
CA LEU A 31 3.62 3.75 7.94
C LEU A 31 2.38 4.08 7.11
N SER A 32 2.43 3.88 5.81
CA SER A 32 1.30 4.11 4.91
C SER A 32 0.12 3.20 5.25
N LEU A 33 0.37 1.92 5.52
CA LEU A 33 -0.66 0.98 5.96
C LEU A 33 -1.25 1.36 7.32
N GLN A 34 -0.44 1.86 8.25
CA GLN A 34 -0.93 2.35 9.53
C GLN A 34 -1.92 3.51 9.33
N VAL A 35 -1.62 4.46 8.45
CA VAL A 35 -2.51 5.59 8.14
C VAL A 35 -3.82 5.11 7.53
N SER A 36 -3.79 4.15 6.61
CA SER A 36 -5.01 3.56 6.05
C SER A 36 -5.83 2.79 7.09
N GLY A 37 -5.16 2.10 8.02
CA GLY A 37 -5.81 1.42 9.15
C GLY A 37 -6.53 2.40 10.08
N MET A 38 -5.93 3.55 10.36
CA MET A 38 -6.58 4.61 11.15
C MET A 38 -7.83 5.17 10.45
N GLN A 39 -7.77 5.39 9.15
CA GLN A 39 -8.95 5.76 8.36
C GLN A 39 -10.06 4.71 8.47
N SER A 40 -9.71 3.44 8.36
CA SER A 40 -10.68 2.33 8.45
C SER A 40 -11.37 2.29 9.81
N ILE A 41 -10.62 2.55 10.88
CA ILE A 41 -11.17 2.61 12.24
C ILE A 41 -12.17 3.77 12.37
N GLU A 42 -11.83 4.95 11.89
CA GLU A 42 -12.73 6.12 11.93
C GLU A 42 -14.00 5.92 11.12
N LEU A 43 -13.91 5.19 10.01
CA LEU A 43 -15.06 4.87 9.16
C LEU A 43 -15.89 3.66 9.64
N GLY A 44 -15.47 2.99 10.72
CA GLY A 44 -16.17 1.84 11.28
C GLY A 44 -16.01 0.54 10.49
N VAL A 45 -15.06 0.48 9.56
CA VAL A 45 -14.76 -0.68 8.71
C VAL A 45 -13.32 -1.16 8.91
N SER A 46 -12.88 -1.20 10.16
CA SER A 46 -11.54 -1.69 10.52
C SER A 46 -11.35 -3.15 10.10
N ASP A 47 -10.10 -3.57 9.96
CA ASP A 47 -9.76 -4.96 9.64
C ASP A 47 -10.39 -5.94 10.64
N LYS A 48 -10.45 -5.55 11.91
CA LYS A 48 -11.11 -6.32 12.95
C LYS A 48 -12.62 -6.45 12.70
N ALA A 49 -13.30 -5.34 12.36
CA ALA A 49 -14.73 -5.36 12.08
C ALA A 49 -15.05 -6.22 10.85
N ILE A 50 -14.28 -6.09 9.78
CA ILE A 50 -14.45 -6.90 8.57
C ILE A 50 -14.24 -8.39 8.87
N LEU A 51 -13.24 -8.71 9.69
CA LEU A 51 -12.99 -10.10 10.08
C LEU A 51 -14.13 -10.67 10.92
N GLU A 52 -14.64 -9.93 11.90
CA GLU A 52 -15.70 -10.39 12.80
C GLU A 52 -17.07 -10.48 12.11
N GLU A 53 -17.39 -9.53 11.22
CA GLU A 53 -18.71 -9.45 10.57
C GLU A 53 -18.80 -10.29 9.29
N HIS A 54 -17.72 -10.35 8.51
CA HIS A 54 -17.72 -10.97 7.19
C HIS A 54 -16.77 -12.18 7.06
N ASN A 55 -15.92 -12.46 8.06
CA ASN A 55 -14.86 -13.47 8.01
C ASN A 55 -13.87 -13.22 6.85
N LEU A 56 -13.66 -11.96 6.50
CA LEU A 56 -12.77 -11.53 5.42
C LEU A 56 -11.56 -10.80 5.97
N VAL A 57 -10.46 -10.89 5.22
CA VAL A 57 -9.22 -10.16 5.48
C VAL A 57 -8.74 -9.48 4.21
N TRP A 58 -8.13 -8.29 4.37
CA TRP A 58 -7.48 -7.59 3.28
C TRP A 58 -6.11 -8.19 3.00
N ILE A 59 -5.83 -8.48 1.76
CA ILE A 59 -4.52 -8.91 1.28
C ILE A 59 -4.04 -7.93 0.22
N ILE A 60 -2.79 -7.52 0.33
CA ILE A 60 -2.15 -6.68 -0.66
C ILE A 60 -1.48 -7.59 -1.68
N THR A 61 -1.77 -7.38 -2.94
CA THR A 61 -1.26 -8.20 -4.04
C THR A 61 -0.14 -7.52 -4.80
N ASP A 62 -0.13 -6.19 -4.80
CA ASP A 62 0.85 -5.43 -5.57
C ASP A 62 1.02 -4.00 -5.04
N TYR A 63 2.24 -3.46 -5.26
CA TYR A 63 2.59 -2.06 -5.05
C TYR A 63 3.29 -1.50 -6.27
N ASP A 64 2.92 -0.29 -6.66
CA ASP A 64 3.67 0.56 -7.57
C ASP A 64 4.13 1.79 -6.78
N ILE A 65 5.43 2.01 -6.69
CA ILE A 65 6.02 3.03 -5.82
C ILE A 65 6.99 3.91 -6.62
N GLU A 66 6.67 5.19 -6.67
CA GLU A 66 7.53 6.23 -7.23
C GLU A 66 8.16 7.04 -6.11
N VAL A 67 9.48 7.14 -6.08
CA VAL A 67 10.23 7.84 -5.05
C VAL A 67 10.98 9.01 -5.66
N VAL A 68 10.60 10.22 -5.28
CA VAL A 68 11.36 11.45 -5.60
C VAL A 68 12.57 11.54 -4.68
N ARG A 69 12.36 11.43 -3.36
CA ARG A 69 13.39 11.24 -2.36
C ARG A 69 12.82 10.53 -1.12
N LEU A 70 13.70 9.88 -0.38
CA LEU A 70 13.33 9.29 0.91
C LEU A 70 13.38 10.35 2.02
N PRO A 71 12.37 10.43 2.89
CA PRO A 71 12.42 11.25 4.09
C PRO A 71 13.56 10.85 5.02
N ARG A 72 14.02 11.80 5.83
CA ARG A 72 15.12 11.59 6.78
C ARG A 72 14.61 11.43 8.21
N PHE A 73 15.44 10.88 9.05
CA PHE A 73 15.23 10.84 10.50
C PHE A 73 14.83 12.22 11.03
N ALA A 74 13.82 12.24 11.90
CA ALA A 74 13.24 13.42 12.53
C ALA A 74 12.56 14.41 11.57
N GLU A 75 12.55 14.15 10.26
CA GLU A 75 11.78 14.94 9.31
C GLU A 75 10.28 14.77 9.58
N GLU A 76 9.54 15.87 9.56
CA GLU A 76 8.08 15.85 9.63
C GLU A 76 7.51 15.63 8.24
N ILE A 77 6.65 14.64 8.12
CA ILE A 77 5.98 14.27 6.89
C ILE A 77 4.46 14.22 7.08
N THR A 78 3.74 14.37 5.99
CA THR A 78 2.30 14.10 5.93
C THR A 78 2.07 12.92 5.01
N ILE A 79 1.41 11.89 5.51
CA ILE A 79 0.97 10.75 4.71
C ILE A 79 -0.52 10.92 4.43
N GLU A 80 -0.87 10.95 3.16
CA GLU A 80 -2.25 10.97 2.68
C GLU A 80 -2.61 9.63 2.09
N THR A 81 -3.82 9.16 2.35
CA THR A 81 -4.37 7.94 1.74
C THR A 81 -5.76 8.17 1.20
N GLU A 82 -6.10 7.48 0.13
CA GLU A 82 -7.41 7.52 -0.54
C GLU A 82 -7.72 6.16 -1.16
N ALA A 83 -8.88 5.60 -0.85
CA ALA A 83 -9.42 4.45 -1.57
C ALA A 83 -10.08 4.94 -2.85
N LEU A 84 -9.38 4.82 -3.99
CA LEU A 84 -9.78 5.45 -5.26
C LEU A 84 -10.99 4.75 -5.88
N SER A 85 -10.82 3.49 -6.19
CA SER A 85 -11.80 2.71 -6.94
C SER A 85 -11.68 1.24 -6.63
N TYR A 86 -12.70 0.49 -7.03
CA TYR A 86 -12.71 -0.96 -6.94
C TYR A 86 -13.45 -1.58 -8.12
N ASN A 87 -13.15 -2.83 -8.39
CA ASN A 87 -13.93 -3.67 -9.29
C ASN A 87 -14.43 -4.91 -8.53
N ARG A 88 -14.85 -5.94 -9.24
CA ARG A 88 -15.38 -7.15 -8.60
C ARG A 88 -14.42 -7.84 -7.62
N LEU A 89 -13.12 -7.78 -7.85
CA LEU A 89 -12.11 -8.51 -7.06
C LEU A 89 -11.04 -7.60 -6.45
N PHE A 90 -10.73 -6.48 -7.07
CA PHE A 90 -9.60 -5.62 -6.70
C PHE A 90 -10.06 -4.27 -6.19
N CYS A 91 -9.38 -3.77 -5.17
CA CYS A 91 -9.50 -2.42 -4.65
C CYS A 91 -8.17 -1.70 -4.82
N TYR A 92 -8.22 -0.45 -5.25
CA TYR A 92 -7.05 0.38 -5.52
C TYR A 92 -7.00 1.53 -4.53
N ARG A 93 -5.85 1.65 -3.87
CA ARG A 93 -5.62 2.69 -2.87
C ARG A 93 -4.34 3.45 -3.19
N ARG A 94 -4.44 4.76 -3.17
CA ARG A 94 -3.32 5.67 -3.31
C ARG A 94 -2.79 6.07 -1.95
N PHE A 95 -1.47 6.21 -1.86
CA PHE A 95 -0.78 6.86 -0.76
C PHE A 95 0.16 7.90 -1.34
N THR A 96 0.20 9.07 -0.72
CA THR A 96 1.13 10.14 -1.10
C THR A 96 1.80 10.67 0.15
N ILE A 97 3.10 10.79 0.12
CA ILE A 97 3.88 11.32 1.23
C ILE A 97 4.43 12.67 0.83
N TYR A 98 4.16 13.67 1.66
CA TYR A 98 4.58 15.04 1.48
C TYR A 98 5.57 15.45 2.56
N ASP A 99 6.48 16.36 2.24
CA ASP A 99 7.31 17.05 3.21
C ASP A 99 6.53 18.18 3.93
N GLU A 100 7.21 18.86 4.86
CA GLU A 100 6.63 19.98 5.60
C GLU A 100 6.22 21.17 4.71
N ALA A 101 6.87 21.33 3.54
CA ALA A 101 6.53 22.34 2.55
C ALA A 101 5.36 21.92 1.64
N GLY A 102 4.84 20.71 1.78
CA GLY A 102 3.77 20.17 0.95
C GLY A 102 4.25 19.63 -0.41
N GLN A 103 5.55 19.40 -0.57
CA GLN A 103 6.10 18.77 -1.78
C GLN A 103 5.97 17.26 -1.69
N GLU A 104 5.55 16.64 -2.78
CA GLU A 104 5.45 15.19 -2.89
C GLU A 104 6.83 14.54 -2.87
N LEU A 105 7.01 13.59 -1.98
CA LEU A 105 8.24 12.83 -1.81
C LEU A 105 8.12 11.41 -2.36
N ILE A 106 6.97 10.77 -2.14
CA ILE A 106 6.70 9.40 -2.53
C ILE A 106 5.24 9.30 -2.95
N HIS A 107 5.02 8.65 -4.07
CA HIS A 107 3.71 8.24 -4.54
C HIS A 107 3.63 6.72 -4.57
N MET A 108 2.58 6.15 -4.00
CA MET A 108 2.40 4.70 -3.97
C MET A 108 0.97 4.34 -4.32
N MET A 109 0.83 3.38 -5.23
CA MET A 109 -0.44 2.74 -5.54
C MET A 109 -0.41 1.31 -5.02
N ALA A 110 -1.39 0.92 -4.24
CA ALA A 110 -1.52 -0.44 -3.72
C ALA A 110 -2.79 -1.11 -4.23
N THR A 111 -2.68 -2.37 -4.57
CA THR A 111 -3.80 -3.21 -4.99
C THR A 111 -4.14 -4.20 -3.88
N PHE A 112 -5.41 -4.22 -3.48
CA PHE A 112 -5.92 -5.08 -2.43
C PHE A 112 -6.97 -6.05 -2.97
N VAL A 113 -7.06 -7.21 -2.34
CA VAL A 113 -8.17 -8.17 -2.51
C VAL A 113 -8.74 -8.53 -1.15
N LEU A 114 -10.01 -8.89 -1.12
CA LEU A 114 -10.62 -9.57 0.02
C LEU A 114 -10.39 -11.07 -0.09
N MET A 115 -10.04 -11.70 1.02
CA MET A 115 -9.83 -13.14 1.10
C MET A 115 -10.65 -13.70 2.27
N ASP A 116 -11.37 -14.79 2.02
CA ASP A 116 -11.98 -15.54 3.09
C ASP A 116 -10.91 -16.18 3.98
N ARG A 117 -11.00 -15.93 5.29
CA ARG A 117 -10.01 -16.34 6.27
C ARG A 117 -9.81 -17.85 6.32
N ASP A 118 -10.88 -18.61 6.23
CA ASP A 118 -10.86 -20.06 6.47
C ASP A 118 -10.51 -20.82 5.18
N SER A 119 -11.18 -20.49 4.08
CA SER A 119 -10.94 -21.15 2.79
C SER A 119 -9.71 -20.61 2.07
N ARG A 120 -9.20 -19.43 2.44
CA ARG A 120 -8.11 -18.70 1.80
C ARG A 120 -8.31 -18.42 0.30
N LYS A 121 -9.56 -18.33 -0.10
CA LYS A 121 -9.93 -17.97 -1.47
C LYS A 121 -10.25 -16.50 -1.57
N VAL A 122 -9.91 -15.91 -2.72
CA VAL A 122 -10.29 -14.52 -3.03
C VAL A 122 -11.82 -14.43 -3.05
N HIS A 123 -12.34 -13.44 -2.32
CA HIS A 123 -13.76 -13.14 -2.22
C HIS A 123 -14.09 -11.92 -3.07
N ALA A 124 -15.25 -11.90 -3.68
CA ALA A 124 -15.71 -10.71 -4.39
C ALA A 124 -15.83 -9.53 -3.42
N VAL A 125 -15.51 -8.34 -3.91
CA VAL A 125 -15.62 -7.13 -3.12
C VAL A 125 -17.08 -6.87 -2.75
N GLU A 126 -17.34 -6.69 -1.47
CA GLU A 126 -18.67 -6.32 -0.96
C GLU A 126 -18.77 -4.79 -0.95
N PRO A 127 -19.71 -4.20 -1.74
CA PRO A 127 -19.86 -2.74 -1.82
C PRO A 127 -20.08 -2.06 -0.47
N GLU A 128 -20.70 -2.75 0.49
CA GLU A 128 -20.97 -2.27 1.84
C GLU A 128 -19.68 -1.93 2.61
N ILE A 129 -18.63 -2.70 2.39
CA ILE A 129 -17.31 -2.48 3.02
C ILE A 129 -16.65 -1.22 2.47
N LEU A 130 -16.87 -0.90 1.19
CA LEU A 130 -16.25 0.24 0.54
C LEU A 130 -17.10 1.52 0.51
N ALA A 131 -18.38 1.41 0.78
CA ALA A 131 -19.29 2.55 0.82
C ALA A 131 -18.80 3.69 1.74
N PRO A 132 -18.28 3.42 2.96
CA PRO A 132 -17.77 4.47 3.83
C PRO A 132 -16.59 5.26 3.25
N TYR A 133 -15.78 4.65 2.39
CA TYR A 133 -14.65 5.31 1.71
C TYR A 133 -15.06 6.18 0.53
N GLN A 134 -16.31 6.09 0.07
CA GLN A 134 -16.81 6.75 -1.13
C GLN A 134 -16.01 6.41 -2.40
N SER A 135 -15.45 5.22 -2.45
CA SER A 135 -14.72 4.69 -3.61
C SER A 135 -15.64 4.47 -4.80
N GLU A 136 -15.12 4.67 -6.01
CA GLU A 136 -15.88 4.45 -7.25
C GLU A 136 -15.82 2.99 -7.72
N PHE A 137 -16.97 2.45 -8.13
CA PHE A 137 -16.96 1.17 -8.83
C PHE A 137 -16.53 1.37 -10.28
N SER A 138 -15.47 0.69 -10.71
CA SER A 138 -14.97 0.71 -12.07
C SER A 138 -14.97 -0.70 -12.66
N LYS A 139 -15.54 -0.86 -13.86
CA LYS A 139 -15.50 -2.13 -14.58
C LYS A 139 -14.10 -2.47 -15.13
N MET A 140 -13.24 -1.46 -15.27
CA MET A 140 -11.87 -1.63 -15.75
C MET A 140 -10.93 -1.86 -14.57
N ALA A 141 -10.07 -2.88 -14.68
CA ALA A 141 -8.88 -2.94 -13.84
C ALA A 141 -8.03 -1.70 -14.17
N LEU A 142 -7.56 -0.96 -13.16
CA LEU A 142 -6.46 -0.03 -13.39
C LEU A 142 -5.29 -0.90 -13.83
N SER A 143 -4.91 -0.79 -15.10
CA SER A 143 -3.65 -1.37 -15.53
C SER A 143 -2.57 -0.55 -14.87
N LEU A 144 -1.98 -1.09 -13.80
CA LEU A 144 -0.65 -0.68 -13.39
C LEU A 144 0.21 -1.10 -14.59
N THR A 145 0.51 -0.16 -15.48
CA THR A 145 1.52 -0.39 -16.50
C THR A 145 2.79 -0.67 -15.73
N PRO A 146 3.42 -1.84 -15.89
CA PRO A 146 4.74 -2.02 -15.34
C PRO A 146 5.57 -0.89 -15.98
N SER A 147 5.97 0.08 -15.15
CA SER A 147 6.97 1.05 -15.55
C SER A 147 8.13 0.21 -16.06
N SER A 148 8.42 0.39 -17.33
CA SER A 148 9.38 -0.34 -18.14
C SER A 148 10.52 -0.92 -17.31
N ILE A 149 10.51 -2.25 -17.14
CA ILE A 149 11.66 -3.01 -16.65
C ILE A 149 12.72 -3.01 -17.76
N ASP A 150 13.12 -1.85 -18.20
CA ASP A 150 14.12 -1.67 -19.24
C ASP A 150 15.47 -1.22 -18.72
N CYS A 151 15.79 -1.50 -17.45
CA CYS A 151 17.14 -1.26 -16.93
C CYS A 151 17.53 -2.28 -15.86
N ILE A 152 17.45 -3.58 -16.17
CA ILE A 152 18.33 -4.53 -15.49
C ILE A 152 19.49 -4.79 -16.46
N PRO A 153 20.71 -4.33 -16.16
CA PRO A 153 21.88 -4.70 -16.96
C PRO A 153 21.96 -6.23 -17.04
N GLU A 154 22.25 -6.77 -18.23
CA GLU A 154 22.38 -8.22 -18.47
C GLU A 154 23.33 -8.95 -17.53
N THR A 155 24.17 -8.23 -16.79
CA THR A 155 25.12 -8.77 -15.81
C THR A 155 24.50 -9.35 -14.54
N CYS A 156 23.18 -9.15 -14.29
CA CYS A 156 22.49 -9.75 -13.13
C CYS A 156 21.74 -11.06 -13.45
N ARG A 157 21.83 -11.60 -14.66
CA ARG A 157 21.10 -12.82 -15.08
C ARG A 157 21.79 -14.14 -14.80
N GLU A 158 23.01 -14.16 -14.29
CA GLU A 158 23.75 -15.40 -14.02
C GLU A 158 24.25 -15.52 -12.58
N SER A 159 23.35 -15.69 -11.62
CA SER A 159 23.66 -16.47 -10.44
C SER A 159 22.82 -17.74 -10.48
N LYS A 160 23.34 -18.75 -11.17
CA LYS A 160 22.87 -20.14 -11.03
C LYS A 160 23.08 -20.57 -9.58
N ILE A 161 21.97 -20.79 -8.86
CA ILE A 161 22.01 -21.52 -7.63
C ILE A 161 22.29 -22.97 -8.01
N THR A 162 23.56 -23.36 -7.91
CA THR A 162 23.94 -24.78 -7.91
C THR A 162 23.51 -25.38 -6.57
N SER A 163 22.51 -26.25 -6.62
CA SER A 163 22.16 -27.11 -5.50
C SER A 163 23.35 -28.02 -5.16
N GLY A 164 24.08 -27.71 -4.11
CA GLY A 164 25.06 -28.61 -3.51
C GLY A 164 24.30 -29.67 -2.72
N SER A 165 24.41 -30.93 -3.15
CA SER A 165 24.07 -32.12 -2.35
C SER A 165 24.85 -32.11 -1.05
N LEU A 166 24.13 -32.16 0.07
CA LEU A 166 24.69 -32.58 1.36
C LEU A 166 24.52 -34.10 1.46
N ILE A 167 25.65 -34.75 1.54
CA ILE A 167 25.78 -36.11 2.07
C ILE A 167 25.85 -36.03 3.60
#